data_516e98fbc5a69a3f6665c194e25ec48b
#
_entry.id   516e98fbc5a69a3f6665c194e25ec48b
#
_cell.length_a   1.000
_cell.length_b   1.000
_cell.length_c   1.000
_cell.angle_alpha   90.00
_cell.angle_beta   90.00
_cell.angle_gamma   90.00
#
_symmetry.space_group_name_H-M   'P 1'
#
loop_
_entity.id
_entity.type
_entity.pdbx_description
1 polymer ?
#
loop_
_entity_poly.entity_id
_entity_poly.type
_entity_poly.pdbx_seq_one_letter_code
_entity_poly.pdbx_strand_id
1 'polypeptide(L)'
;MLKILQARLQRYVNHEFPDVQAGFRKGRGTRVQIVNIHWIIKKAGEFQKNIYLCFMDYVKAFDYVDHNKLWGILQETGILDPLTCLLRNLYASQEATFRTGHGTIDWFQIRKGVHQGCILSPCLFNLYAEYIM
;
A
#
# COMPACT_ATOMS: atom_id res chain seq x y z
N MET A 1 13.04 -15.50 1.59
CA MET A 1 13.49 -14.28 0.87
C MET A 1 12.54 -13.11 1.07
N LEU A 2 11.24 -13.19 0.77
CA LEU A 2 10.28 -12.08 0.89
C LEU A 2 10.19 -11.46 2.29
N LYS A 3 10.25 -12.24 3.37
CA LYS A 3 10.25 -11.73 4.76
C LYS A 3 11.47 -10.83 5.06
N ILE A 4 12.63 -11.11 4.46
CA ILE A 4 13.84 -10.30 4.63
C ILE A 4 13.66 -8.95 3.90
N LEU A 5 13.13 -9.00 2.68
CA LEU A 5 12.80 -7.78 1.92
C LEU A 5 11.77 -6.92 2.66
N GLN A 6 10.71 -7.55 3.18
CA GLN A 6 9.72 -6.87 4.00
C GLN A 6 10.34 -6.19 5.22
N ALA A 7 11.17 -6.90 5.97
CA ALA A 7 11.81 -6.35 7.17
C ALA A 7 12.72 -5.14 6.85
N ARG A 8 13.38 -5.17 5.69
CA ARG A 8 14.19 -4.04 5.21
C ARG A 8 13.31 -2.86 4.81
N LEU A 9 12.29 -3.08 3.98
CA LEU A 9 11.33 -2.05 3.58
C LEU A 9 10.63 -1.43 4.79
N GLN A 10 10.24 -2.25 5.77
CA GLN A 10 9.52 -1.79 6.95
C GLN A 10 10.31 -0.75 7.78
N ARG A 11 11.64 -0.78 7.73
CA ARG A 11 12.48 0.24 8.40
C ARG A 11 12.29 1.61 7.75
N TYR A 12 12.31 1.68 6.42
CA TYR A 12 12.07 2.92 5.68
C TYR A 12 10.64 3.41 5.86
N VAL A 13 9.68 2.52 5.68
CA VAL A 13 8.25 2.79 5.85
C VAL A 13 7.93 3.37 7.24
N ASN A 14 8.50 2.82 8.31
CA ASN A 14 8.26 3.32 9.66
C ASN A 14 8.85 4.71 9.91
N HIS A 15 9.88 5.09 9.17
CA HIS A 15 10.50 6.40 9.28
C HIS A 15 9.76 7.47 8.45
N GLU A 16 9.31 7.10 7.26
CA GLU A 16 8.70 8.04 6.30
C GLU A 16 7.21 8.30 6.56
N PHE A 17 6.51 7.35 7.21
CA PHE A 17 5.07 7.52 7.37
C PHE A 17 4.69 8.43 8.52
N PRO A 18 3.80 9.39 8.27
CA PRO A 18 3.23 10.21 9.31
C PRO A 18 2.47 9.36 10.33
N ASP A 19 2.35 9.88 11.54
CA ASP A 19 1.67 9.18 12.63
C ASP A 19 0.18 8.92 12.39
N VAL A 20 -0.43 9.68 11.49
CA VAL A 20 -1.84 9.54 11.12
C VAL A 20 -2.10 8.30 10.26
N GLN A 21 -1.09 7.81 9.52
CA GLN A 21 -1.24 6.62 8.68
C GLN A 21 -1.41 5.36 9.54
N ALA A 22 -2.56 4.71 9.42
CA ALA A 22 -2.92 3.53 10.20
C ALA A 22 -3.02 2.25 9.37
N GLY A 23 -3.26 2.36 8.05
CA GLY A 23 -3.44 1.21 7.17
C GLY A 23 -2.22 0.31 7.13
N PHE A 24 -2.43 -0.99 7.30
CA PHE A 24 -1.38 -2.02 7.25
C PHE A 24 -0.17 -1.79 8.17
N ARG A 25 -0.32 -1.01 9.25
CA ARG A 25 0.73 -0.80 10.26
C ARG A 25 0.50 -1.67 11.50
N LYS A 26 1.58 -2.28 12.00
CA LYS A 26 1.54 -3.08 13.22
C LYS A 26 1.08 -2.23 14.41
N GLY A 27 0.12 -2.75 15.17
CA GLY A 27 -0.42 -2.07 16.36
C GLY A 27 -1.47 -0.99 16.06
N ARG A 28 -1.79 -0.71 14.80
CA ARG A 28 -2.80 0.29 14.39
C ARG A 28 -3.99 -0.39 13.72
N GLY A 29 -4.85 -0.99 14.53
CA GLY A 29 -6.04 -1.68 14.02
C GLY A 29 -7.23 -0.75 13.79
N THR A 30 -8.19 -1.19 12.98
CA THR A 30 -9.45 -0.49 12.67
C THR A 30 -10.20 -0.05 13.94
N ARG A 31 -10.20 -0.87 14.99
CA ARG A 31 -10.82 -0.53 16.29
C ARG A 31 -10.30 0.79 16.86
N VAL A 32 -8.97 0.99 16.83
CA VAL A 32 -8.34 2.21 17.36
C VAL A 32 -8.77 3.43 16.55
N GLN A 33 -8.87 3.28 15.23
CA GLN A 33 -9.30 4.37 14.35
C GLN A 33 -10.77 4.74 14.56
N ILE A 34 -11.64 3.76 14.77
CA ILE A 34 -13.04 4.00 15.13
C ILE A 34 -13.14 4.77 16.43
N VAL A 35 -12.38 4.38 17.46
CA VAL A 35 -12.35 5.08 18.76
C VAL A 35 -11.86 6.52 18.59
N ASN A 36 -10.82 6.74 17.77
CA ASN A 36 -10.32 8.09 17.49
C ASN A 36 -11.38 8.98 16.83
N ILE A 37 -12.12 8.47 15.85
CA ILE A 37 -13.21 9.20 15.20
C ILE A 37 -14.32 9.52 16.20
N HIS A 38 -14.74 8.54 17.01
CA HIS A 38 -15.74 8.77 18.04
C HIS A 38 -15.31 9.82 19.05
N TRP A 39 -14.02 9.81 19.44
CA TRP A 39 -13.48 10.82 20.35
C TRP A 39 -13.49 12.21 19.74
N ILE A 40 -13.13 12.37 18.46
CA ILE A 40 -13.18 13.64 17.72
C ILE A 40 -14.63 14.15 17.67
N ILE A 41 -15.60 13.30 17.32
CA ILE A 41 -17.03 13.67 17.25
C ILE A 41 -17.52 14.13 18.61
N LYS A 42 -17.19 13.37 19.68
CA LYS A 42 -17.57 13.74 21.03
C LYS A 42 -17.00 15.10 21.44
N LYS A 43 -15.70 15.31 21.19
CA LYS A 43 -15.03 16.59 21.51
C LYS A 43 -15.62 17.75 20.72
N ALA A 44 -15.91 17.57 19.45
CA ALA A 44 -16.55 18.61 18.65
C ALA A 44 -17.94 18.98 19.21
N GLY A 45 -18.73 18.01 19.68
CA GLY A 45 -20.00 18.23 20.35
C GLY A 45 -19.85 18.99 21.66
N GLU A 46 -18.86 18.65 22.51
CA GLU A 46 -18.58 19.35 23.77
C GLU A 46 -18.25 20.83 23.54
N PHE A 47 -17.54 21.15 22.44
CA PHE A 47 -17.18 22.53 22.07
C PHE A 47 -18.15 23.21 21.10
N GLN A 48 -19.29 22.55 20.78
CA GLN A 48 -20.29 23.03 19.82
C GLN A 48 -19.69 23.42 18.46
N LYS A 49 -18.68 22.66 18.00
CA LYS A 49 -18.03 22.86 16.70
C LYS A 49 -18.56 21.87 15.67
N ASN A 50 -18.90 22.39 14.50
CA ASN A 50 -19.23 21.55 13.36
C ASN A 50 -17.98 20.85 12.84
N ILE A 51 -18.09 19.55 12.55
CA ILE A 51 -17.08 18.78 11.85
C ILE A 51 -17.67 18.22 10.56
N TYR A 52 -16.83 18.14 9.53
CA TYR A 52 -17.18 17.57 8.25
C TYR A 52 -16.27 16.38 7.99
N LEU A 53 -16.83 15.22 7.66
CA LEU A 53 -16.09 14.01 7.38
C LEU A 53 -16.25 13.66 5.91
N CYS A 54 -15.14 13.38 5.23
CA CYS A 54 -15.13 12.87 3.87
C CYS A 54 -14.41 11.52 3.87
N PHE A 55 -15.04 10.51 3.30
CA PHE A 55 -14.47 9.17 3.15
C PHE A 55 -14.17 8.93 1.67
N MET A 56 -12.92 8.62 1.35
CA MET A 56 -12.49 8.25 0.01
C MET A 56 -12.19 6.76 -0.02
N ASP A 57 -12.83 6.04 -0.95
CA ASP A 57 -12.58 4.62 -1.16
C ASP A 57 -11.97 4.40 -2.55
N TYR A 58 -10.88 3.66 -2.61
CA TYR A 58 -10.16 3.38 -3.85
C TYR A 58 -10.65 2.08 -4.47
N VAL A 59 -11.24 2.17 -5.65
CA VAL A 59 -11.63 0.98 -6.41
C VAL A 59 -10.37 0.23 -6.88
N LYS A 60 -10.25 -1.05 -6.53
CA LYS A 60 -9.12 -1.92 -6.93
C LYS A 60 -7.75 -1.30 -6.65
N ALA A 61 -7.58 -0.71 -5.46
CA ALA A 61 -6.39 0.06 -5.08
C ALA A 61 -5.06 -0.64 -5.43
N PHE A 62 -4.92 -1.92 -5.10
CA PHE A 62 -3.71 -2.70 -5.39
C PHE A 62 -3.48 -2.96 -6.88
N ASP A 63 -4.54 -3.11 -7.65
CA ASP A 63 -4.45 -3.44 -9.08
C ASP A 63 -4.03 -2.22 -9.93
N TYR A 64 -4.23 -1.01 -9.42
CA TYR A 64 -3.92 0.24 -10.11
C TYR A 64 -2.55 0.85 -9.80
N VAL A 65 -1.73 0.22 -8.97
CA VAL A 65 -0.37 0.68 -8.68
C VAL A 65 0.46 0.66 -9.97
N ASP A 66 0.91 1.83 -10.41
CA ASP A 66 1.81 1.96 -11.55
C ASP A 66 3.23 1.61 -11.13
N HIS A 67 3.84 0.62 -11.78
CA HIS A 67 5.18 0.15 -11.42
C HIS A 67 6.24 1.23 -11.63
N ASN A 68 6.17 2.02 -12.71
CA ASN A 68 7.17 3.05 -12.98
C ASN A 68 7.15 4.15 -11.93
N LYS A 69 5.94 4.59 -11.56
CA LYS A 69 5.76 5.55 -10.47
C LYS A 69 6.24 4.98 -9.15
N LEU A 70 5.89 3.73 -8.84
CA LEU A 70 6.32 3.07 -7.62
C LEU A 70 7.85 3.03 -7.49
N TRP A 71 8.57 2.70 -8.58
CA TRP A 71 10.03 2.68 -8.55
C TRP A 71 10.64 4.07 -8.35
N GLY A 72 10.05 5.12 -8.93
CA GLY A 72 10.44 6.51 -8.67
C GLY A 72 10.26 6.88 -7.20
N ILE A 73 9.09 6.59 -6.63
CA ILE A 73 8.79 6.83 -5.22
C ILE A 73 9.80 6.13 -4.30
N LEU A 74 10.13 4.86 -4.56
CA LEU A 74 11.10 4.12 -3.75
C LEU A 74 12.50 4.76 -3.77
N GLN A 75 12.89 5.35 -4.90
CA GLN A 75 14.16 6.08 -5.02
C GLN A 75 14.12 7.42 -4.26
N GLU A 76 13.03 8.18 -4.41
CA GLU A 76 12.84 9.46 -3.74
C GLU A 76 12.75 9.34 -2.21
N THR A 77 12.19 8.24 -1.71
CA THR A 77 12.15 7.91 -0.28
C THR A 77 13.51 7.40 0.27
N GLY A 78 14.57 7.44 -0.53
CA GLY A 78 15.91 7.05 -0.10
C GLY A 78 16.12 5.55 0.10
N ILE A 79 15.22 4.72 -0.45
CA ILE A 79 15.40 3.27 -0.42
C ILE A 79 16.57 2.90 -1.33
N LEU A 80 17.50 2.12 -0.78
CA LEU A 80 18.74 1.76 -1.46
C LEU A 80 18.50 1.11 -2.82
N ASP A 81 19.24 1.53 -3.84
CA ASP A 81 19.17 1.01 -5.22
C ASP A 81 19.19 -0.52 -5.34
N PRO A 82 20.04 -1.27 -4.59
CA PRO A 82 19.99 -2.73 -4.63
C PRO A 82 18.64 -3.33 -4.22
N LEU A 83 17.96 -2.72 -3.25
CA LEU A 83 16.65 -3.19 -2.79
C LEU A 83 15.56 -2.87 -3.82
N THR A 84 15.59 -1.67 -4.39
CA THR A 84 14.69 -1.26 -5.47
C THR A 84 14.88 -2.12 -6.72
N CYS A 85 16.13 -2.44 -7.08
CA CYS A 85 16.45 -3.33 -8.20
C CYS A 85 15.90 -4.75 -7.98
N LEU A 86 16.06 -5.31 -6.77
CA LEU A 86 15.50 -6.62 -6.43
C LEU A 86 13.97 -6.64 -6.52
N LEU A 87 13.31 -5.58 -6.05
CA LEU A 87 11.86 -5.46 -6.16
C LEU A 87 11.42 -5.34 -7.62
N ARG A 88 12.10 -4.50 -8.40
CA ARG A 88 11.84 -4.34 -9.84
C ARG A 88 11.96 -5.67 -10.58
N ASN A 89 13.01 -6.44 -10.32
CA ASN A 89 13.20 -7.75 -10.92
C ASN A 89 12.12 -8.75 -10.49
N LEU A 90 11.64 -8.69 -9.24
CA LEU A 90 10.54 -9.54 -8.76
C LEU A 90 9.23 -9.28 -9.52
N TYR A 91 8.99 -8.03 -9.93
CA TYR A 91 7.78 -7.63 -10.66
C TYR A 91 7.93 -7.69 -12.19
N ALA A 92 9.14 -7.58 -12.72
CA ALA A 92 9.41 -7.50 -14.17
C ALA A 92 9.03 -8.76 -14.95
N SER A 93 9.06 -9.94 -14.31
CA SER A 93 8.78 -11.23 -14.94
C SER A 93 7.46 -11.86 -14.46
N GLN A 94 6.54 -11.04 -13.93
CA GLN A 94 5.24 -11.57 -13.51
C GLN A 94 4.33 -11.80 -14.72
N GLU A 95 3.91 -13.03 -14.87
CA GLU A 95 2.97 -13.46 -15.89
C GLU A 95 1.74 -14.10 -15.22
N ALA A 96 0.60 -13.99 -15.86
CA ALA A 96 -0.62 -14.62 -15.44
C ALA A 96 -1.32 -15.33 -16.59
N THR A 97 -2.10 -16.34 -16.26
CA THR A 97 -3.01 -17.02 -17.20
C THR A 97 -4.31 -17.31 -16.47
N PHE A 98 -5.39 -17.45 -17.22
CA PHE A 98 -6.68 -17.86 -16.67
C PHE A 98 -7.06 -19.24 -17.20
N ARG A 99 -7.59 -20.07 -16.33
CA ARG A 99 -8.24 -21.33 -16.70
C ARG A 99 -9.73 -21.10 -16.78
N THR A 100 -10.30 -21.29 -17.96
CA THR A 100 -11.75 -21.24 -18.21
C THR A 100 -12.31 -22.64 -18.40
N GLY A 101 -13.63 -22.77 -18.42
CA GLY A 101 -14.28 -24.04 -18.77
C GLY A 101 -13.98 -24.54 -20.19
N HIS A 102 -13.45 -23.67 -21.06
CA HIS A 102 -13.11 -23.96 -22.45
C HIS A 102 -11.60 -24.13 -22.70
N GLY A 103 -10.78 -24.06 -21.64
CA GLY A 103 -9.32 -24.22 -21.73
C GLY A 103 -8.54 -23.15 -20.96
N THR A 104 -7.22 -23.12 -21.17
CA THR A 104 -6.32 -22.15 -20.57
C THR A 104 -6.03 -21.05 -21.59
N ILE A 105 -6.11 -19.79 -21.18
CA ILE A 105 -5.74 -18.64 -22.01
C ILE A 105 -4.22 -18.52 -22.02
N ASP A 106 -3.67 -17.96 -23.11
CA ASP A 106 -2.24 -17.69 -23.23
C ASP A 106 -1.71 -16.80 -22.10
N TRP A 107 -0.46 -16.99 -21.74
CA TRP A 107 0.21 -16.22 -20.71
C TRP A 107 0.34 -14.76 -21.13
N PHE A 108 0.05 -13.85 -20.23
CA PHE A 108 0.22 -12.42 -20.44
C PHE A 108 1.01 -11.77 -19.30
N GLN A 109 1.78 -10.75 -19.62
CA GLN A 109 2.58 -10.03 -18.63
C GLN A 109 1.74 -9.07 -17.80
N ILE A 110 1.99 -9.07 -16.49
CA ILE A 110 1.40 -8.13 -15.54
C ILE A 110 2.28 -6.87 -15.53
N ARG A 111 1.71 -5.74 -15.98
CA ARG A 111 2.45 -4.47 -16.12
C ARG A 111 2.13 -3.45 -15.02
N LYS A 112 1.14 -3.71 -14.19
CA LYS A 112 0.68 -2.84 -13.10
C LYS A 112 0.07 -3.64 -11.97
N GLY A 113 -0.04 -3.02 -10.81
CA GLY A 113 -0.62 -3.62 -9.62
C GLY A 113 0.43 -4.27 -8.72
N VAL A 114 0.06 -4.44 -7.46
CA VAL A 114 0.81 -5.22 -6.48
C VAL A 114 0.02 -6.46 -6.11
N HIS A 115 0.71 -7.60 -6.02
CA HIS A 115 0.09 -8.90 -5.87
C HIS A 115 -0.71 -9.01 -4.56
N GLN A 116 -2.03 -9.20 -4.64
CA GLN A 116 -2.88 -9.42 -3.46
C GLN A 116 -2.46 -10.71 -2.75
N GLY A 117 -2.31 -10.63 -1.43
CA GLY A 117 -1.80 -11.73 -0.61
C GLY A 117 -0.26 -11.82 -0.49
N CYS A 118 0.49 -11.04 -1.26
CA CYS A 118 1.93 -10.92 -1.05
C CYS A 118 2.24 -10.07 0.18
N ILE A 119 3.14 -10.52 1.01
CA ILE A 119 3.57 -9.85 2.26
C ILE A 119 4.22 -8.46 2.02
N LEU A 120 4.72 -8.19 0.81
CA LEU A 120 5.30 -6.90 0.43
C LEU A 120 4.25 -5.88 -0.03
N SER A 121 3.13 -6.35 -0.59
CA SER A 121 2.16 -5.48 -1.24
C SER A 121 1.55 -4.41 -0.35
N PRO A 122 1.19 -4.67 0.91
CA PRO A 122 0.70 -3.62 1.79
C PRO A 122 1.71 -2.51 2.03
N CYS A 123 2.99 -2.86 2.14
CA CYS A 123 4.07 -1.90 2.36
C CYS A 123 4.31 -1.04 1.10
N LEU A 124 4.36 -1.67 -0.07
CA LEU A 124 4.54 -0.98 -1.35
C LEU A 124 3.34 -0.09 -1.68
N PHE A 125 2.13 -0.58 -1.42
CA PHE A 125 0.92 0.20 -1.61
C PHE A 125 0.90 1.44 -0.69
N ASN A 126 1.25 1.30 0.58
CA ASN A 126 1.29 2.43 1.50
C ASN A 126 2.28 3.51 1.03
N LEU A 127 3.49 3.13 0.59
CA LEU A 127 4.46 4.08 0.02
C LEU A 127 3.90 4.78 -1.22
N TYR A 128 3.24 4.03 -2.09
CA TYR A 128 2.62 4.57 -3.28
C TYR A 128 1.47 5.52 -2.96
N ALA A 129 0.59 5.15 -2.02
CA ALA A 129 -0.58 5.93 -1.65
C ALA A 129 -0.19 7.27 -1.00
N GLU A 130 0.84 7.30 -0.13
CA GLU A 130 1.35 8.51 0.51
C GLU A 130 1.81 9.56 -0.50
N TYR A 131 2.29 9.11 -1.65
CA TYR A 131 2.82 10.00 -2.69
C TYR A 131 1.76 10.56 -3.64
N ILE A 132 0.60 9.90 -3.74
CA ILE A 132 -0.47 10.31 -4.65
C ILE A 132 -1.61 11.05 -3.94
N MET A 133 -1.62 11.06 -2.60
CA MET A 133 -2.58 11.80 -1.76
C MET A 133 -2.03 13.15 -1.33
#